data_f3ca5259971f22afe6a3e3e6f24a880f
#
_entry.id   f3ca5259971f22afe6a3e3e6f24a880f
#
_cell.length_a   1.000
_cell.length_b   1.000
_cell.length_c   1.000
_cell.angle_alpha   90.00
_cell.angle_beta   90.00
_cell.angle_gamma   90.00
#
_symmetry.space_group_name_H-M   'P 1'
#
loop_
_entity.id
_entity.type
_entity.pdbx_description
1 polymer ?
#
loop_
_entity_poly.entity_id
_entity_poly.type
_entity_poly.pdbx_seq_one_letter_code
_entity_poly.pdbx_strand_id
1 'polypeptide(L)'
;MSEAGVTFRAATAEDSRKIAELFSISSDGVVNYVWMTLASEYPGLEPVEIGAIRYASEEGNFSFTNCVLAEREGAVIGQLCTYPVAPAGAGGPDGEPVDPVLEPYARLDVPDTLYISSLALLEGFRGMGLGTRMISIARDQARERGLDALSLLVFEQNAGALKLYEREGFREVDRAAVVPHPLINRTGDVILMTAPV
;
A
#
# COMPACT_ATOMS: atom_id res chain seq x y z
N MET A 1 -16.77 18.98 4.18
CA MET A 1 -17.52 18.14 3.19
C MET A 1 -17.78 16.80 3.86
N SER A 2 -18.90 16.15 3.60
CA SER A 2 -19.29 14.92 4.30
C SER A 2 -18.98 13.69 3.42
N GLU A 3 -18.87 12.49 4.05
CA GLU A 3 -18.77 11.17 3.41
C GLU A 3 -19.95 10.82 2.48
N ALA A 4 -20.98 11.66 2.46
CA ALA A 4 -22.20 11.40 1.72
C ALA A 4 -21.93 11.16 0.22
N GLY A 5 -22.40 10.02 -0.27
CA GLY A 5 -22.28 9.63 -1.69
C GLY A 5 -20.95 8.91 -2.03
N VAL A 6 -20.12 8.53 -1.05
CA VAL A 6 -18.98 7.66 -1.28
C VAL A 6 -19.37 6.20 -1.04
N THR A 7 -19.08 5.35 -1.99
CA THR A 7 -19.24 3.89 -1.90
C THR A 7 -17.90 3.19 -1.93
N PHE A 8 -17.83 1.99 -1.37
CA PHE A 8 -16.66 1.12 -1.41
C PHE A 8 -17.02 -0.17 -2.14
N ARG A 9 -16.21 -0.56 -3.11
CA ARG A 9 -16.38 -1.80 -3.86
C ARG A 9 -15.07 -2.55 -4.06
N ALA A 10 -15.17 -3.85 -4.27
CA ALA A 10 -14.02 -4.62 -4.76
C ALA A 10 -13.57 -4.06 -6.13
N ALA A 11 -12.27 -4.10 -6.38
CA ALA A 11 -11.73 -3.74 -7.68
C ALA A 11 -11.94 -4.87 -8.69
N THR A 12 -11.85 -4.52 -9.96
CA THR A 12 -11.86 -5.43 -11.11
C THR A 12 -10.56 -5.26 -11.91
N ALA A 13 -10.28 -6.16 -12.84
CA ALA A 13 -9.11 -6.03 -13.71
C ALA A 13 -9.09 -4.71 -14.52
N GLU A 14 -10.27 -4.16 -14.85
CA GLU A 14 -10.39 -2.88 -15.56
C GLU A 14 -9.88 -1.68 -14.73
N ASP A 15 -9.86 -1.82 -13.40
CA ASP A 15 -9.38 -0.79 -12.49
C ASP A 15 -7.84 -0.76 -12.34
N SER A 16 -7.12 -1.73 -12.92
CA SER A 16 -5.68 -1.97 -12.70
C SER A 16 -4.82 -0.73 -12.95
N ARG A 17 -5.11 0.05 -13.98
CA ARG A 17 -4.40 1.30 -14.25
C ARG A 17 -4.64 2.34 -13.16
N LYS A 18 -5.90 2.50 -12.71
CA LYS A 18 -6.24 3.41 -11.62
C LYS A 18 -5.60 2.99 -10.31
N ILE A 19 -5.55 1.69 -10.03
CA ILE A 19 -4.84 1.12 -8.88
C ILE A 19 -3.36 1.50 -8.93
N ALA A 20 -2.69 1.31 -10.07
CA ALA A 20 -1.27 1.67 -10.22
C ALA A 20 -1.02 3.17 -10.01
N GLU A 21 -1.87 4.05 -10.56
CA GLU A 21 -1.79 5.50 -10.35
C GLU A 21 -1.92 5.88 -8.86
N LEU A 22 -2.91 5.32 -8.16
CA LEU A 22 -3.15 5.60 -6.75
C LEU A 22 -2.05 5.00 -5.85
N PHE A 23 -1.49 3.85 -6.23
CA PHE A 23 -0.37 3.25 -5.52
C PHE A 23 0.90 4.10 -5.64
N SER A 24 1.17 4.64 -6.83
CA SER A 24 2.27 5.60 -7.03
C SER A 24 2.17 6.80 -6.07
N ILE A 25 0.94 7.31 -5.85
CA ILE A 25 0.67 8.41 -4.91
C ILE A 25 0.90 7.97 -3.46
N SER A 26 0.37 6.80 -3.04
CA SER A 26 0.45 6.36 -1.64
C SER A 26 1.85 5.93 -1.22
N SER A 27 2.66 5.44 -2.16
CA SER A 27 4.03 5.00 -1.92
C SER A 27 5.06 6.12 -2.03
N ASP A 28 4.63 7.38 -2.30
CA ASP A 28 5.54 8.49 -2.57
C ASP A 28 6.64 8.14 -3.62
N GLY A 29 6.28 7.31 -4.60
CA GLY A 29 7.14 6.93 -5.73
C GLY A 29 7.94 5.63 -5.56
N VAL A 30 7.94 4.98 -4.40
CA VAL A 30 8.67 3.70 -4.19
C VAL A 30 8.27 2.65 -5.22
N VAL A 31 6.98 2.49 -5.49
CA VAL A 31 6.54 1.49 -6.48
C VAL A 31 6.94 1.84 -7.91
N ASN A 32 7.10 3.13 -8.23
CA ASN A 32 7.62 3.53 -9.54
C ASN A 32 9.06 3.05 -9.72
N TYR A 33 9.86 3.10 -8.66
CA TYR A 33 11.18 2.50 -8.65
C TYR A 33 11.11 0.98 -8.83
N VAL A 34 10.26 0.28 -8.07
CA VAL A 34 10.05 -1.18 -8.24
C VAL A 34 9.66 -1.52 -9.66
N TRP A 35 8.71 -0.80 -10.27
CA TRP A 35 8.30 -1.07 -11.64
C TRP A 35 9.40 -0.75 -12.66
N MET A 36 10.21 0.28 -12.41
CA MET A 36 11.35 0.59 -13.26
C MET A 36 12.41 -0.52 -13.26
N THR A 37 12.63 -1.21 -12.14
CA THR A 37 13.58 -2.36 -12.11
C THR A 37 13.12 -3.51 -13.02
N LEU A 38 11.84 -3.58 -13.35
CA LEU A 38 11.24 -4.57 -14.26
C LEU A 38 11.19 -4.12 -15.73
N ALA A 39 11.69 -2.93 -16.06
CA ALA A 39 11.56 -2.35 -17.40
C ALA A 39 12.19 -3.23 -18.52
N SER A 40 13.18 -4.06 -18.20
CA SER A 40 13.77 -5.00 -19.15
C SER A 40 12.78 -6.09 -19.59
N GLU A 41 11.81 -6.44 -18.75
CA GLU A 41 10.74 -7.42 -19.05
C GLU A 41 9.58 -6.76 -19.82
N TYR A 42 9.49 -5.42 -19.77
CA TYR A 42 8.40 -4.63 -20.35
C TYR A 42 8.94 -3.49 -21.22
N PRO A 43 9.63 -3.79 -22.34
CA PRO A 43 10.31 -2.78 -23.14
C PRO A 43 9.35 -1.73 -23.69
N GLY A 44 9.69 -0.45 -23.48
CA GLY A 44 8.93 0.70 -23.99
C GLY A 44 7.73 1.13 -23.15
N LEU A 45 7.48 0.48 -22.01
CA LEU A 45 6.41 0.89 -21.11
C LEU A 45 6.93 1.81 -19.98
N GLU A 46 6.11 2.77 -19.60
CA GLU A 46 6.34 3.61 -18.42
C GLU A 46 6.05 2.82 -17.11
N PRO A 47 6.69 3.16 -15.97
CA PRO A 47 6.50 2.43 -14.72
C PRO A 47 5.05 2.18 -14.33
N VAL A 48 4.16 3.18 -14.45
CA VAL A 48 2.72 3.03 -14.13
C VAL A 48 2.02 2.02 -15.05
N GLU A 49 2.45 1.89 -16.30
CA GLU A 49 1.90 0.92 -17.23
C GLU A 49 2.31 -0.52 -16.85
N ILE A 50 3.57 -0.69 -16.42
CA ILE A 50 4.06 -1.95 -15.85
C ILE A 50 3.24 -2.30 -14.60
N GLY A 51 3.04 -1.32 -13.71
CA GLY A 51 2.18 -1.47 -12.54
C GLY A 51 0.75 -1.90 -12.90
N ALA A 52 0.15 -1.29 -13.91
CA ALA A 52 -1.20 -1.64 -14.38
C ALA A 52 -1.28 -3.09 -14.87
N ILE A 53 -0.29 -3.56 -15.64
CA ILE A 53 -0.23 -4.96 -16.10
C ILE A 53 -0.14 -5.92 -14.90
N ARG A 54 0.71 -5.61 -13.92
CA ARG A 54 0.87 -6.44 -12.72
C ARG A 54 -0.41 -6.51 -11.90
N TYR A 55 -1.10 -5.38 -11.71
CA TYR A 55 -2.37 -5.33 -10.96
C TYR A 55 -3.55 -5.94 -11.70
N ALA A 56 -3.46 -6.15 -13.02
CA ALA A 56 -4.48 -6.86 -13.78
C ALA A 56 -4.47 -8.39 -13.54
N SER A 57 -3.43 -8.93 -12.87
CA SER A 57 -3.36 -10.34 -12.48
C SER A 57 -4.39 -10.68 -11.39
N GLU A 58 -4.93 -11.89 -11.40
CA GLU A 58 -5.76 -12.45 -10.33
C GLU A 58 -4.91 -13.08 -9.21
N GLU A 59 -3.60 -13.22 -9.42
CA GLU A 59 -2.71 -13.94 -8.52
C GLU A 59 -1.68 -13.00 -7.86
N GLY A 60 -1.26 -13.40 -6.66
CA GLY A 60 -0.19 -12.74 -5.91
C GLY A 60 -0.65 -11.51 -5.12
N ASN A 61 0.31 -10.91 -4.42
CA ASN A 61 0.04 -9.78 -3.52
C ASN A 61 -0.33 -8.50 -4.28
N PHE A 62 0.21 -8.33 -5.50
CA PHE A 62 -0.03 -7.16 -6.36
C PHE A 62 -1.12 -7.48 -7.40
N SER A 63 -2.31 -7.80 -6.91
CA SER A 63 -3.49 -8.15 -7.68
C SER A 63 -4.62 -7.16 -7.40
N PHE A 64 -5.46 -6.88 -8.39
CA PHE A 64 -6.70 -6.12 -8.17
C PHE A 64 -7.63 -6.80 -7.16
N THR A 65 -7.56 -8.14 -7.03
CA THR A 65 -8.38 -8.91 -6.08
C THR A 65 -8.12 -8.54 -4.62
N ASN A 66 -6.97 -7.93 -4.34
CA ASN A 66 -6.56 -7.45 -3.02
C ASN A 66 -6.94 -5.97 -2.77
N CYS A 67 -7.68 -5.34 -3.68
CA CYS A 67 -7.96 -3.92 -3.64
C CYS A 67 -9.46 -3.62 -3.46
N VAL A 68 -9.75 -2.66 -2.60
CA VAL A 68 -11.06 -2.03 -2.44
C VAL A 68 -10.94 -0.57 -2.88
N LEU A 69 -11.86 -0.13 -3.74
CA LEU A 69 -11.88 1.22 -4.27
C LEU A 69 -12.97 2.05 -3.59
N ALA A 70 -12.62 3.28 -3.23
CA ALA A 70 -13.58 4.31 -2.87
C ALA A 70 -14.05 5.03 -4.12
N GLU A 71 -15.34 5.16 -4.31
CA GLU A 71 -15.96 5.71 -5.51
C GLU A 71 -17.00 6.77 -5.15
N ARG A 72 -17.00 7.86 -5.90
CA ARG A 72 -18.02 8.91 -5.79
C ARG A 72 -18.47 9.34 -7.17
N GLU A 73 -19.79 9.33 -7.39
CA GLU A 73 -20.40 9.74 -8.67
C GLU A 73 -19.79 9.01 -9.90
N GLY A 74 -19.45 7.70 -9.72
CA GLY A 74 -18.84 6.86 -10.75
C GLY A 74 -17.33 7.07 -10.95
N ALA A 75 -16.69 7.96 -10.17
CA ALA A 75 -15.26 8.19 -10.24
C ALA A 75 -14.52 7.55 -9.06
N VAL A 76 -13.44 6.84 -9.31
CA VAL A 76 -12.55 6.31 -8.28
C VAL A 76 -11.74 7.44 -7.66
N ILE A 77 -11.91 7.64 -6.35
CA ILE A 77 -11.32 8.73 -5.56
C ILE A 77 -10.26 8.25 -4.55
N GLY A 78 -10.14 6.94 -4.36
CA GLY A 78 -9.17 6.35 -3.44
C GLY A 78 -9.15 4.84 -3.50
N GLN A 79 -8.20 4.25 -2.82
CA GLN A 79 -8.04 2.80 -2.73
C GLN A 79 -7.49 2.36 -1.38
N LEU A 80 -7.81 1.13 -1.03
CA LEU A 80 -7.18 0.32 0.02
C LEU A 80 -6.72 -0.97 -0.63
N CYS A 81 -5.42 -1.31 -0.55
CA CYS A 81 -4.90 -2.60 -0.98
C CYS A 81 -4.24 -3.29 0.21
N THR A 82 -4.59 -4.56 0.43
CA THR A 82 -4.13 -5.35 1.58
C THR A 82 -3.75 -6.76 1.15
N TYR A 83 -2.79 -7.35 1.82
CA TYR A 83 -2.48 -8.78 1.68
C TYR A 83 -1.90 -9.35 2.99
N PRO A 84 -2.08 -10.64 3.27
CA PRO A 84 -1.50 -11.26 4.46
C PRO A 84 0.03 -11.37 4.32
N VAL A 85 0.75 -11.02 5.40
CA VAL A 85 2.19 -11.30 5.51
C VAL A 85 2.35 -12.76 5.94
N ALA A 86 3.20 -13.49 5.21
CA ALA A 86 3.44 -14.89 5.49
C ALA A 86 4.00 -15.11 6.90
N PRO A 87 3.72 -16.28 7.54
CA PRO A 87 4.30 -16.63 8.82
C PRO A 87 5.83 -16.58 8.81
N ALA A 88 6.42 -16.27 9.97
CA ALA A 88 7.87 -16.25 10.11
C ALA A 88 8.49 -17.60 9.69
N GLY A 89 9.49 -17.56 8.82
CA GLY A 89 10.15 -18.76 8.28
C GLY A 89 9.53 -19.33 6.99
N ALA A 90 8.43 -18.75 6.48
CA ALA A 90 7.90 -19.05 5.14
C ALA A 90 8.67 -18.31 4.04
N GLY A 91 9.89 -17.86 4.31
CA GLY A 91 10.68 -16.93 3.52
C GLY A 91 10.82 -17.30 2.05
N GLY A 92 10.89 -16.26 1.23
CA GLY A 92 11.35 -16.34 -0.14
C GLY A 92 12.80 -16.86 -0.25
N PRO A 93 13.34 -17.01 -1.46
CA PRO A 93 14.64 -17.66 -1.66
C PRO A 93 15.72 -16.97 -0.86
N ASP A 94 16.29 -17.70 0.10
CA ASP A 94 17.46 -17.30 0.87
C ASP A 94 18.60 -17.01 -0.10
N GLY A 95 19.12 -15.79 -0.10
CA GLY A 95 20.41 -15.46 -0.68
C GLY A 95 20.45 -14.65 -1.96
N GLU A 96 19.33 -14.19 -2.52
CA GLU A 96 19.41 -13.17 -3.58
C GLU A 96 19.77 -11.81 -2.97
N PRO A 97 20.72 -11.06 -3.59
CA PRO A 97 21.04 -9.72 -3.11
C PRO A 97 19.81 -8.81 -3.25
N VAL A 98 19.33 -8.32 -2.12
CA VAL A 98 18.23 -7.33 -2.09
C VAL A 98 18.78 -6.02 -2.67
N ASP A 99 18.02 -5.41 -3.57
CA ASP A 99 18.34 -4.08 -4.09
C ASP A 99 18.51 -3.10 -2.92
N PRO A 100 19.67 -2.40 -2.82
CA PRO A 100 19.97 -1.52 -1.69
C PRO A 100 18.93 -0.42 -1.47
N VAL A 101 18.24 0.05 -2.53
CA VAL A 101 17.17 1.06 -2.43
C VAL A 101 15.91 0.46 -1.81
N LEU A 102 15.65 -0.82 -2.05
CA LEU A 102 14.46 -1.53 -1.55
C LEU A 102 14.69 -2.24 -0.22
N GLU A 103 15.94 -2.44 0.18
CA GLU A 103 16.29 -3.14 1.43
C GLU A 103 15.54 -2.58 2.66
N PRO A 104 15.47 -1.25 2.88
CA PRO A 104 14.75 -0.68 4.02
C PRO A 104 13.28 -1.11 4.11
N TYR A 105 12.64 -1.27 2.97
CA TYR A 105 11.22 -1.68 2.89
C TYR A 105 11.05 -3.20 3.02
N ALA A 106 11.96 -3.97 2.45
CA ALA A 106 11.93 -5.43 2.51
C ALA A 106 12.22 -5.98 3.91
N ARG A 107 13.04 -5.26 4.68
CA ARG A 107 13.41 -5.63 6.06
C ARG A 107 12.28 -5.38 7.07
N LEU A 108 11.42 -4.44 6.76
CA LEU A 108 10.38 -3.96 7.67
C LEU A 108 9.06 -4.71 7.40
N ASP A 109 8.90 -5.86 8.01
CA ASP A 109 7.65 -6.63 7.97
C ASP A 109 7.26 -7.17 9.37
N VAL A 110 6.02 -7.55 9.53
CA VAL A 110 5.52 -8.26 10.72
C VAL A 110 4.74 -9.46 10.23
N PRO A 111 5.27 -10.68 10.45
CA PRO A 111 4.57 -11.91 10.10
C PRO A 111 3.19 -12.01 10.77
N ASP A 112 2.29 -12.78 10.16
CA ASP A 112 0.95 -13.06 10.67
C ASP A 112 0.07 -11.80 10.84
N THR A 113 0.32 -10.76 10.03
CA THR A 113 -0.51 -9.56 9.97
C THR A 113 -1.18 -9.39 8.60
N LEU A 114 -2.26 -8.61 8.53
CA LEU A 114 -2.76 -8.06 7.27
C LEU A 114 -2.02 -6.76 6.98
N TYR A 115 -1.18 -6.78 5.96
CA TYR A 115 -0.41 -5.61 5.54
C TYR A 115 -1.25 -4.69 4.67
N ILE A 116 -1.35 -3.42 5.05
CA ILE A 116 -1.92 -2.35 4.23
C ILE A 116 -0.81 -1.84 3.31
N SER A 117 -0.78 -2.35 2.08
CA SER A 117 0.24 -1.98 1.10
C SER A 117 -0.04 -0.63 0.44
N SER A 118 -1.30 -0.25 0.35
CA SER A 118 -1.71 1.06 -0.17
C SER A 118 -2.97 1.55 0.54
N LEU A 119 -2.94 2.78 1.02
CA LEU A 119 -4.10 3.56 1.42
C LEU A 119 -3.96 4.94 0.78
N ALA A 120 -4.68 5.15 -0.30
CA ALA A 120 -4.63 6.38 -1.09
C ALA A 120 -5.97 7.09 -1.16
N LEU A 121 -5.94 8.40 -1.07
CA LEU A 121 -7.08 9.28 -1.35
C LEU A 121 -6.59 10.45 -2.19
N LEU A 122 -7.33 10.76 -3.24
CA LEU A 122 -7.12 12.00 -4.01
C LEU A 122 -7.26 13.21 -3.09
N GLU A 123 -6.47 14.25 -3.33
CA GLU A 123 -6.30 15.39 -2.43
C GLU A 123 -7.65 16.03 -2.02
N GLY A 124 -8.56 16.24 -2.96
CA GLY A 124 -9.87 16.85 -2.71
C GLY A 124 -10.81 16.02 -1.80
N PHE A 125 -10.45 14.78 -1.47
CA PHE A 125 -11.25 13.85 -0.65
C PHE A 125 -10.59 13.49 0.68
N ARG A 126 -9.44 14.10 0.99
CA ARG A 126 -8.77 13.94 2.29
C ARG A 126 -9.49 14.71 3.38
N GLY A 127 -9.31 14.29 4.65
CA GLY A 127 -9.93 14.94 5.80
C GLY A 127 -11.43 14.71 5.97
N MET A 128 -12.05 13.81 5.18
CA MET A 128 -13.49 13.49 5.20
C MET A 128 -13.84 12.23 5.98
N GLY A 129 -12.91 11.64 6.74
CA GLY A 129 -13.14 10.38 7.46
C GLY A 129 -12.87 9.12 6.64
N LEU A 130 -12.69 9.23 5.31
CA LEU A 130 -12.55 8.07 4.42
C LEU A 130 -11.35 7.18 4.76
N GLY A 131 -10.24 7.74 5.24
CA GLY A 131 -9.08 6.95 5.69
C GLY A 131 -9.41 6.05 6.89
N THR A 132 -10.14 6.58 7.88
CA THR A 132 -10.66 5.81 9.02
C THR A 132 -11.59 4.68 8.53
N ARG A 133 -12.46 4.97 7.57
CA ARG A 133 -13.37 3.96 7.00
C ARG A 133 -12.60 2.85 6.29
N MET A 134 -11.56 3.19 5.53
CA MET A 134 -10.68 2.21 4.87
C MET A 134 -9.94 1.31 5.89
N ILE A 135 -9.44 1.89 6.99
CA ILE A 135 -8.81 1.11 8.07
C ILE A 135 -9.82 0.16 8.73
N SER A 136 -11.08 0.62 8.92
CA SER A 136 -12.16 -0.27 9.40
C SER A 136 -12.38 -1.46 8.45
N ILE A 137 -12.39 -1.22 7.12
CA ILE A 137 -12.48 -2.31 6.13
C ILE A 137 -11.29 -3.26 6.24
N ALA A 138 -10.07 -2.75 6.41
CA ALA A 138 -8.88 -3.58 6.59
C ALA A 138 -9.00 -4.46 7.86
N ARG A 139 -9.54 -3.92 8.96
CA ARG A 139 -9.80 -4.71 10.18
C ARG A 139 -10.80 -5.84 9.93
N ASP A 140 -11.90 -5.55 9.22
CA ASP A 140 -12.89 -6.57 8.89
C ASP A 140 -12.27 -7.68 8.01
N GLN A 141 -11.46 -7.30 7.01
CA GLN A 141 -10.71 -8.25 6.18
C GLN A 141 -9.71 -9.09 6.98
N ALA A 142 -9.04 -8.51 7.99
CA ALA A 142 -8.12 -9.26 8.86
C ALA A 142 -8.88 -10.28 9.71
N ARG A 143 -10.01 -9.89 10.33
CA ARG A 143 -10.89 -10.81 11.09
C ARG A 143 -11.38 -11.98 10.24
N GLU A 144 -11.82 -11.71 9.02
CA GLU A 144 -12.28 -12.74 8.07
C GLU A 144 -11.17 -13.75 7.74
N ARG A 145 -9.90 -13.32 7.80
CA ARG A 145 -8.73 -14.18 7.58
C ARG A 145 -8.14 -14.78 8.85
N GLY A 146 -8.73 -14.49 10.02
CA GLY A 146 -8.22 -14.96 11.31
C GLY A 146 -6.90 -14.35 11.72
N LEU A 147 -6.62 -13.11 11.26
CA LEU A 147 -5.44 -12.34 11.62
C LEU A 147 -5.77 -11.35 12.74
N ASP A 148 -4.89 -11.21 13.73
CA ASP A 148 -5.13 -10.43 14.94
C ASP A 148 -4.56 -9.00 14.84
N ALA A 149 -3.80 -8.69 13.81
CA ALA A 149 -3.16 -7.39 13.66
C ALA A 149 -3.10 -6.91 12.21
N LEU A 150 -3.05 -5.58 12.06
CA LEU A 150 -2.70 -4.86 10.84
C LEU A 150 -1.27 -4.37 10.92
N SER A 151 -0.59 -4.31 9.77
CA SER A 151 0.71 -3.63 9.63
C SER A 151 0.72 -2.70 8.42
N LEU A 152 1.61 -1.71 8.44
CA LEU A 152 1.84 -0.80 7.32
C LEU A 152 3.21 -0.13 7.42
N LEU A 153 3.67 0.40 6.29
CA LEU A 153 4.82 1.31 6.22
C LEU A 153 4.36 2.75 5.97
N VAL A 154 5.00 3.70 6.63
CA VAL A 154 4.75 5.12 6.44
C VAL A 154 6.05 5.92 6.55
N PHE A 155 6.24 6.91 5.68
CA PHE A 155 7.37 7.83 5.80
C PHE A 155 7.18 8.76 7.00
N GLU A 156 8.24 8.99 7.79
CA GLU A 156 8.21 9.92 8.93
C GLU A 156 7.77 11.34 8.54
N GLN A 157 8.05 11.75 7.29
CA GLN A 157 7.66 13.05 6.75
C GLN A 157 6.18 13.13 6.38
N ASN A 158 5.44 12.00 6.36
CA ASN A 158 4.01 12.01 6.06
C ASN A 158 3.18 12.23 7.34
N ALA A 159 3.29 13.44 7.92
CA ALA A 159 2.63 13.80 9.15
C ALA A 159 1.09 13.63 9.12
N GLY A 160 0.48 13.73 7.93
CA GLY A 160 -0.96 13.53 7.76
C GLY A 160 -1.37 12.06 7.95
N ALA A 161 -0.60 11.14 7.35
CA ALA A 161 -0.82 9.71 7.49
C ALA A 161 -0.48 9.23 8.91
N LEU A 162 0.65 9.69 9.48
CA LEU A 162 1.03 9.36 10.86
C LEU A 162 -0.09 9.71 11.86
N LYS A 163 -0.63 10.93 11.81
CA LYS A 163 -1.76 11.34 12.66
C LYS A 163 -3.00 10.47 12.47
N LEU A 164 -3.30 10.02 11.24
CA LEU A 164 -4.38 9.09 10.98
C LEU A 164 -4.10 7.76 11.67
N TYR A 165 -2.95 7.16 11.41
CA TYR A 165 -2.59 5.85 11.93
C TYR A 165 -2.51 5.81 13.46
N GLU A 166 -1.88 6.81 14.09
CA GLU A 166 -1.83 6.95 15.55
C GLU A 166 -3.23 7.03 16.17
N ARG A 167 -4.14 7.81 15.58
CA ARG A 167 -5.54 7.91 16.01
C ARG A 167 -6.29 6.58 15.86
N GLU A 168 -5.99 5.82 14.83
CA GLU A 168 -6.54 4.49 14.60
C GLU A 168 -5.82 3.38 15.41
N GLY A 169 -4.95 3.74 16.35
CA GLY A 169 -4.33 2.81 17.28
C GLY A 169 -3.05 2.16 16.80
N PHE A 170 -2.55 2.52 15.62
CA PHE A 170 -1.23 2.04 15.17
C PHE A 170 -0.12 2.59 16.07
N ARG A 171 0.91 1.77 16.26
CA ARG A 171 2.13 2.11 17.01
C ARG A 171 3.34 1.72 16.17
N GLU A 172 4.37 2.54 16.24
CA GLU A 172 5.68 2.22 15.65
C GLU A 172 6.28 0.98 16.34
N VAL A 173 6.80 0.08 15.53
CA VAL A 173 7.49 -1.15 15.99
C VAL A 173 8.91 -1.25 15.48
N ASP A 174 9.23 -0.64 14.33
CA ASP A 174 10.59 -0.57 13.78
C ASP A 174 10.68 0.59 12.77
N ARG A 175 11.91 0.92 12.34
CA ARG A 175 12.17 1.91 11.29
C ARG A 175 13.47 1.62 10.54
N ALA A 176 13.59 2.20 9.35
CA ALA A 176 14.80 2.14 8.56
C ALA A 176 15.03 3.46 7.81
N ALA A 177 16.29 3.84 7.65
CA ALA A 177 16.63 5.00 6.85
C ALA A 177 16.36 4.74 5.36
N VAL A 178 15.68 5.66 4.72
CA VAL A 178 15.39 5.60 3.27
C VAL A 178 16.68 5.82 2.49
N VAL A 179 16.96 4.95 1.53
CA VAL A 179 18.03 5.19 0.55
C VAL A 179 17.53 6.17 -0.50
N PRO A 180 18.13 7.36 -0.64
CA PRO A 180 17.63 8.38 -1.58
C PRO A 180 17.68 7.90 -3.03
N HIS A 181 16.60 8.12 -3.76
CA HIS A 181 16.52 7.84 -5.20
C HIS A 181 15.63 8.91 -5.88
N PRO A 182 15.93 9.34 -7.15
CA PRO A 182 15.14 10.38 -7.83
C PRO A 182 13.65 10.08 -8.00
N LEU A 183 13.24 8.81 -8.02
CA LEU A 183 11.84 8.40 -8.11
C LEU A 183 11.13 8.36 -6.75
N ILE A 184 11.86 8.40 -5.64
CA ILE A 184 11.30 8.36 -4.29
C ILE A 184 11.23 9.78 -3.74
N ASN A 185 10.02 10.26 -3.48
CA ASN A 185 9.76 11.67 -3.13
C ASN A 185 9.99 11.98 -1.64
N ARG A 186 10.51 11.03 -0.87
CA ARG A 186 10.77 11.16 0.58
C ARG A 186 12.21 10.80 0.91
N THR A 187 12.66 11.38 2.02
CA THR A 187 13.94 11.10 2.67
C THR A 187 13.67 10.84 4.16
N GLY A 188 14.72 10.65 4.96
CA GLY A 188 14.57 10.34 6.39
C GLY A 188 14.25 8.87 6.61
N ASP A 189 13.35 8.55 7.51
CA ASP A 189 13.00 7.17 7.85
C ASP A 189 11.66 6.73 7.25
N VAL A 190 11.58 5.46 6.89
CA VAL A 190 10.33 4.72 6.75
C VAL A 190 10.06 3.97 8.05
N ILE A 191 8.84 4.07 8.55
CA ILE A 191 8.40 3.57 9.86
C ILE A 191 7.45 2.39 9.61
N LEU A 192 7.73 1.27 10.28
CA LEU A 192 6.80 0.14 10.37
C LEU A 192 5.87 0.35 11.56
N MET A 193 4.57 0.32 11.31
CA MET A 193 3.56 0.46 12.35
C MET A 193 2.62 -0.74 12.36
N THR A 194 2.12 -1.09 13.56
CA THR A 194 1.11 -2.14 13.76
C THR A 194 -0.05 -1.64 14.61
N ALA A 195 -1.23 -2.23 14.40
CA ALA A 195 -2.40 -2.04 15.24
C ALA A 195 -3.13 -3.36 15.45
N PRO A 196 -3.80 -3.60 16.59
CA PRO A 196 -4.70 -4.73 16.76
C PRO A 196 -5.95 -4.57 15.88
N VAL A 197 -6.61 -5.69 15.60
CA VAL A 197 -7.83 -5.78 14.78
C VAL A 197 -9.10 -5.57 15.60
#